data_ff88f166a76dc337813e2b77241968f2
#
_entry.id   ff88f166a76dc337813e2b77241968f2
#
_cell.length_a   1.000
_cell.length_b   1.000
_cell.length_c   1.000
_cell.angle_alpha   90.00
_cell.angle_beta   90.00
_cell.angle_gamma   90.00
#
_symmetry.space_group_name_H-M   'P 1'
#
loop_
_entity.id
_entity.type
_entity.pdbx_description
1 polymer ?
#
loop_
_entity_poly.entity_id
_entity_poly.type
_entity_poly.pdbx_seq_one_letter_code
_entity_poly.pdbx_strand_id
1 'polypeptide(L)'
;MFRARWFAVAFLGVTFAGASTPAQTPHYHVVKTIDIGAARADYIIIDPAGRRLYGLGDKVIDVDNDNIVGTVEGGGGGYAIDHEDNRGLVRNGTLFDLKTLAVTGHLDIKGDGSRYDPVTHRAFVWVDKDGWVVDMRTGKLVSKTTIGDGLESAAADGRGKLYAAIEDKGGLEQFDTRSLKVDKTWDITGCGRAQGLTMDAESRRVFMACDTEVVIVNADNGAVVSRIKVPSRADMNCFDPTTKLVFNPNRADSTLTVIHEDSPSKFSVVEKVPEGGAARTCAVDEKTHKVYVFYYEGNPRQGGKLVASVLAP
;
A
#
# COMPACT_ATOMS: atom_id res chain seq x y z
N MET A 1 23.09 -26.78 73.43
CA MET A 1 22.26 -25.60 73.04
C MET A 1 22.95 -24.84 71.89
N PHE A 2 22.68 -25.12 70.70
CA PHE A 2 23.23 -24.39 69.55
C PHE A 2 22.20 -23.39 69.05
N ARG A 3 22.51 -22.07 69.03
CA ARG A 3 21.67 -21.01 68.47
C ARG A 3 22.07 -20.79 66.99
N ALA A 4 21.16 -21.09 66.06
CA ALA A 4 21.32 -20.76 64.67
C ALA A 4 21.03 -19.24 64.46
N ARG A 5 21.98 -18.54 63.82
CA ARG A 5 21.82 -17.14 63.38
C ARG A 5 21.42 -17.17 61.90
N TRP A 6 20.25 -16.65 61.60
CA TRP A 6 19.81 -16.40 60.23
C TRP A 6 20.35 -15.04 59.75
N PHE A 7 21.11 -15.05 58.68
CA PHE A 7 21.47 -13.83 57.95
C PHE A 7 20.42 -13.60 56.87
N ALA A 8 19.70 -12.48 56.93
CA ALA A 8 18.84 -12.00 55.88
C ALA A 8 19.68 -11.24 54.84
N VAL A 9 19.76 -11.75 53.61
CA VAL A 9 20.38 -11.06 52.49
C VAL A 9 19.27 -10.22 51.81
N ALA A 10 19.37 -8.90 51.90
CA ALA A 10 18.50 -7.99 51.18
C ALA A 10 19.01 -7.85 49.73
N PHE A 11 18.24 -8.31 48.76
CA PHE A 11 18.45 -8.02 47.35
C PHE A 11 17.94 -6.62 47.04
N LEU A 12 18.81 -5.67 46.78
CA LEU A 12 18.47 -4.39 46.17
C LEU A 12 18.23 -4.62 44.66
N GLY A 13 16.97 -4.65 44.23
CA GLY A 13 16.62 -4.67 42.82
C GLY A 13 16.84 -3.27 42.22
N VAL A 14 17.86 -3.11 41.39
CA VAL A 14 18.05 -1.92 40.57
C VAL A 14 17.13 -2.04 39.36
N THR A 15 15.99 -1.32 39.35
CA THR A 15 15.16 -1.16 38.19
C THR A 15 15.82 -0.15 37.25
N PHE A 16 16.40 -0.63 36.16
CA PHE A 16 16.78 0.22 35.03
C PHE A 16 15.49 0.68 34.35
N ALA A 17 15.06 1.90 34.62
CA ALA A 17 14.11 2.58 33.76
C ALA A 17 14.87 2.95 32.49
N GLY A 18 14.71 2.14 31.45
CA GLY A 18 15.18 2.48 30.11
C GLY A 18 14.44 3.74 29.64
N ALA A 19 15.13 4.88 29.63
CA ALA A 19 14.64 6.05 28.94
C ALA A 19 14.58 5.71 27.44
N SER A 20 13.39 5.51 26.89
CA SER A 20 13.19 5.46 25.44
C SER A 20 13.56 6.85 24.91
N THR A 21 14.67 6.96 24.18
CA THR A 21 14.94 8.13 23.34
C THR A 21 13.73 8.33 22.43
N PRO A 22 13.15 9.55 22.37
CA PRO A 22 12.08 9.80 21.42
C PRO A 22 12.63 9.48 20.03
N ALA A 23 11.88 8.67 19.26
CA ALA A 23 12.22 8.38 17.88
C ALA A 23 12.36 9.74 17.17
N GLN A 24 13.49 9.95 16.53
CA GLN A 24 13.75 11.20 15.78
C GLN A 24 12.70 11.27 14.67
N THR A 25 11.89 12.31 14.66
CA THR A 25 10.87 12.51 13.63
C THR A 25 11.57 12.56 12.29
N PRO A 26 11.26 11.69 11.34
CA PRO A 26 11.90 11.72 10.03
C PRO A 26 11.53 13.04 9.34
N HIS A 27 12.48 13.69 8.69
CA HIS A 27 12.26 14.91 7.94
C HIS A 27 12.23 14.62 6.45
N TYR A 28 11.09 14.09 5.98
CA TYR A 28 10.89 13.80 4.57
C TYR A 28 10.96 15.06 3.71
N HIS A 29 11.64 14.98 2.58
CA HIS A 29 11.69 16.03 1.59
C HIS A 29 11.90 15.47 0.19
N VAL A 30 11.51 16.20 -0.84
CA VAL A 30 11.73 15.80 -2.22
C VAL A 30 13.23 15.82 -2.53
N VAL A 31 13.80 14.66 -2.80
CA VAL A 31 15.23 14.51 -3.14
C VAL A 31 15.45 14.38 -4.64
N LYS A 32 14.43 13.96 -5.40
CA LYS A 32 14.51 13.79 -6.85
C LYS A 32 13.13 13.90 -7.49
N THR A 33 13.08 14.38 -8.71
CA THR A 33 11.93 14.27 -9.61
C THR A 33 12.32 13.49 -10.85
N ILE A 34 11.39 12.65 -11.35
CA ILE A 34 11.59 11.81 -12.53
C ILE A 34 10.53 12.19 -13.56
N ASP A 35 10.96 12.65 -14.71
CA ASP A 35 10.08 12.92 -15.85
C ASP A 35 9.68 11.59 -16.51
N ILE A 36 8.42 11.23 -16.42
CA ILE A 36 7.87 10.02 -17.04
C ILE A 36 7.37 10.30 -18.47
N GLY A 37 7.10 11.59 -18.76
CA GLY A 37 6.58 12.03 -20.05
C GLY A 37 5.06 11.95 -20.16
N ALA A 38 4.58 11.88 -21.39
CA ALA A 38 3.13 11.79 -21.67
C ALA A 38 2.63 10.36 -21.41
N ALA A 39 2.29 10.07 -20.16
CA ALA A 39 1.80 8.76 -19.73
C ALA A 39 0.60 8.88 -18.79
N ARG A 40 -0.11 7.79 -18.55
CA ARG A 40 -1.14 7.70 -17.52
C ARG A 40 -0.66 6.80 -16.39
N ALA A 41 -0.95 7.17 -15.18
CA ALA A 41 -0.68 6.38 -13.98
C ALA A 41 -1.93 6.37 -13.10
N ASP A 42 -2.01 5.34 -12.29
CA ASP A 42 -3.08 5.16 -11.31
C ASP A 42 -2.48 4.58 -10.02
N TYR A 43 -2.53 3.28 -9.82
CA TYR A 43 -1.88 2.62 -8.69
C TYR A 43 -0.42 2.32 -9.01
N ILE A 44 0.47 2.68 -8.10
CA ILE A 44 1.89 2.36 -8.17
C ILE A 44 2.25 1.31 -7.13
N ILE A 45 3.16 0.43 -7.44
CA ILE A 45 3.61 -0.64 -6.54
C ILE A 45 5.11 -0.85 -6.66
N ILE A 46 5.77 -1.12 -5.54
CA ILE A 46 7.16 -1.58 -5.51
C ILE A 46 7.19 -3.10 -5.38
N ASP A 47 8.02 -3.75 -6.20
CA ASP A 47 8.54 -5.09 -5.99
C ASP A 47 9.81 -4.96 -5.13
N PRO A 48 9.75 -5.24 -3.83
CA PRO A 48 10.89 -5.04 -2.94
C PRO A 48 12.04 -6.02 -3.24
N ALA A 49 11.75 -7.22 -3.75
CA ALA A 49 12.75 -8.21 -4.10
C ALA A 49 13.43 -7.90 -5.44
N GLY A 50 12.68 -7.48 -6.45
CA GLY A 50 13.21 -7.05 -7.75
C GLY A 50 13.76 -5.63 -7.77
N ARG A 51 13.55 -4.85 -6.68
CA ARG A 51 13.97 -3.45 -6.56
C ARG A 51 13.40 -2.56 -7.67
N ARG A 52 12.12 -2.72 -8.01
CA ARG A 52 11.45 -2.03 -9.11
C ARG A 52 10.13 -1.42 -8.69
N LEU A 53 9.87 -0.22 -9.18
CA LEU A 53 8.59 0.48 -9.09
C LEU A 53 7.86 0.35 -10.43
N TYR A 54 6.60 -0.04 -10.37
CA TYR A 54 5.67 -0.19 -11.49
C TYR A 54 4.47 0.75 -11.34
N GLY A 55 3.77 1.03 -12.45
CA GLY A 55 2.50 1.79 -12.45
C GLY A 55 2.62 3.23 -12.95
N LEU A 56 3.82 3.72 -13.23
CA LEU A 56 4.07 5.03 -13.83
C LEU A 56 4.02 4.95 -15.35
N GLY A 57 2.82 4.89 -15.92
CA GLY A 57 2.64 4.53 -17.32
C GLY A 57 3.18 3.14 -17.58
N ASP A 58 3.85 2.96 -18.70
CA ASP A 58 4.57 1.74 -19.07
C ASP A 58 5.99 1.65 -18.45
N LYS A 59 6.45 2.71 -17.78
CA LYS A 59 7.81 2.81 -17.26
C LYS A 59 8.01 1.97 -16.00
N VAL A 60 9.20 1.34 -15.92
CA VAL A 60 9.70 0.64 -14.74
C VAL A 60 10.90 1.40 -14.20
N ILE A 61 10.89 1.67 -12.90
CA ILE A 61 11.94 2.44 -12.24
C ILE A 61 12.73 1.50 -11.31
N ASP A 62 14.05 1.56 -11.39
CA ASP A 62 14.96 1.00 -10.39
C ASP A 62 14.94 1.89 -9.14
N VAL A 63 14.51 1.37 -7.99
CA VAL A 63 14.37 2.16 -6.75
C VAL A 63 15.68 2.38 -6.00
N ASP A 64 16.76 1.65 -6.35
CA ASP A 64 18.08 1.90 -5.77
C ASP A 64 18.74 3.15 -6.41
N ASN A 65 18.49 3.40 -7.71
CA ASN A 65 19.11 4.50 -8.48
C ASN A 65 18.11 5.58 -8.89
N ASP A 66 16.81 5.34 -8.74
CA ASP A 66 15.70 6.22 -9.17
C ASP A 66 15.77 6.54 -10.67
N ASN A 67 16.06 5.54 -11.50
CA ASN A 67 16.19 5.65 -12.95
C ASN A 67 15.19 4.74 -13.67
N ILE A 68 14.69 5.18 -14.84
CA ILE A 68 13.90 4.33 -15.72
C ILE A 68 14.80 3.24 -16.30
N VAL A 69 14.44 1.97 -16.11
CA VAL A 69 15.22 0.80 -16.56
C VAL A 69 14.54 -0.03 -17.62
N GLY A 70 13.31 0.27 -17.95
CA GLY A 70 12.57 -0.44 -18.98
C GLY A 70 11.11 -0.05 -19.06
N THR A 71 10.37 -0.84 -19.83
CA THR A 71 8.92 -0.65 -20.04
C THR A 71 8.19 -1.98 -19.98
N VAL A 72 6.94 -1.94 -19.50
CA VAL A 72 5.99 -3.06 -19.58
C VAL A 72 4.81 -2.61 -20.44
N GLU A 73 4.57 -3.31 -21.53
CA GLU A 73 3.47 -3.01 -22.46
C GLU A 73 2.10 -3.01 -21.75
N GLY A 74 1.31 -1.98 -22.03
CA GLY A 74 -0.02 -1.83 -21.45
C GLY A 74 -0.02 -1.39 -19.99
N GLY A 75 1.12 -0.94 -19.47
CA GLY A 75 1.24 -0.41 -18.12
C GLY A 75 0.36 0.83 -17.88
N GLY A 76 0.36 1.34 -16.64
CA GLY A 76 -0.37 2.54 -16.27
C GLY A 76 -1.27 2.40 -15.07
N GLY A 77 -1.05 1.39 -14.26
CA GLY A 77 -1.71 1.17 -12.98
C GLY A 77 -2.22 -0.26 -12.79
N GLY A 78 -2.35 -0.70 -11.54
CA GLY A 78 -2.84 -2.01 -11.18
C GLY A 78 -1.91 -3.15 -11.63
N TYR A 79 -0.90 -3.44 -10.80
CA TYR A 79 0.03 -4.55 -11.00
C TYR A 79 -0.11 -5.58 -9.88
N ALA A 80 0.01 -6.84 -10.24
CA ALA A 80 0.25 -7.94 -9.31
C ALA A 80 1.62 -8.56 -9.62
N ILE A 81 2.48 -8.66 -8.61
CA ILE A 81 3.87 -9.10 -8.75
C ILE A 81 4.07 -10.38 -7.95
N ASP A 82 4.47 -11.44 -8.64
CA ASP A 82 4.92 -12.70 -8.06
C ASP A 82 6.40 -12.88 -8.34
N HIS A 83 7.22 -12.48 -7.37
CA HIS A 83 8.66 -12.54 -7.52
C HIS A 83 9.19 -13.98 -7.53
N GLU A 84 8.55 -14.89 -6.79
CA GLU A 84 8.94 -16.30 -6.70
C GLU A 84 8.83 -17.00 -8.05
N ASP A 85 7.74 -16.76 -8.77
CA ASP A 85 7.49 -17.31 -10.09
C ASP A 85 7.97 -16.40 -11.23
N ASN A 86 8.70 -15.32 -10.91
CA ASN A 86 9.26 -14.34 -11.85
C ASN A 86 8.21 -13.78 -12.82
N ARG A 87 7.01 -13.53 -12.34
CA ARG A 87 5.87 -13.12 -13.17
C ARG A 87 5.19 -11.87 -12.64
N GLY A 88 4.94 -10.94 -13.55
CA GLY A 88 4.06 -9.80 -13.32
C GLY A 88 2.78 -9.90 -14.14
N LEU A 89 1.71 -9.32 -13.62
CA LEU A 89 0.43 -9.17 -14.30
C LEU A 89 -0.01 -7.71 -14.22
N VAL A 90 -0.33 -7.12 -15.36
CA VAL A 90 -0.99 -5.81 -15.44
C VAL A 90 -2.51 -6.02 -15.40
N ARG A 91 -3.25 -5.08 -14.83
CA ARG A 91 -4.73 -5.12 -14.71
C ARG A 91 -5.49 -5.35 -16.03
N ASN A 92 -4.86 -5.10 -17.17
CA ASN A 92 -5.43 -5.34 -18.50
C ASN A 92 -5.18 -6.75 -19.04
N GLY A 93 -4.58 -7.64 -18.25
CA GLY A 93 -4.30 -9.02 -18.64
C GLY A 93 -2.92 -9.28 -19.23
N THR A 94 -2.07 -8.27 -19.38
CA THR A 94 -0.70 -8.45 -19.85
C THR A 94 0.13 -9.18 -18.78
N LEU A 95 0.63 -10.37 -19.13
CA LEU A 95 1.60 -11.13 -18.34
C LEU A 95 3.01 -10.81 -18.83
N PHE A 96 3.94 -10.63 -17.92
CA PHE A 96 5.33 -10.30 -18.24
C PHE A 96 6.34 -10.97 -17.31
N ASP A 97 7.55 -11.16 -17.80
CA ASP A 97 8.68 -11.67 -17.04
C ASP A 97 9.32 -10.52 -16.25
N LEU A 98 9.49 -10.70 -14.94
CA LEU A 98 10.00 -9.63 -14.06
C LEU A 98 11.46 -9.26 -14.33
N LYS A 99 12.29 -10.19 -14.82
CA LYS A 99 13.72 -9.93 -15.07
C LYS A 99 13.92 -9.17 -16.36
N THR A 100 13.24 -9.60 -17.43
CA THR A 100 13.43 -9.08 -18.79
C THR A 100 12.44 -7.99 -19.18
N LEU A 101 11.30 -7.88 -18.45
CA LEU A 101 10.13 -7.05 -18.72
C LEU A 101 9.40 -7.45 -20.04
N ALA A 102 9.79 -8.55 -20.65
CA ALA A 102 9.18 -9.04 -21.88
C ALA A 102 7.77 -9.58 -21.61
N VAL A 103 6.83 -9.27 -22.49
CA VAL A 103 5.48 -9.84 -22.44
C VAL A 103 5.55 -11.34 -22.71
N THR A 104 4.92 -12.12 -21.83
CA THR A 104 4.87 -13.60 -21.90
C THR A 104 3.50 -14.11 -22.27
N GLY A 105 2.47 -13.28 -22.25
CA GLY A 105 1.12 -13.63 -22.64
C GLY A 105 0.10 -12.54 -22.36
N HIS A 106 -1.11 -12.78 -22.82
CA HIS A 106 -2.27 -11.91 -22.57
C HIS A 106 -3.46 -12.74 -22.14
N LEU A 107 -4.16 -12.26 -21.12
CA LEU A 107 -5.42 -12.83 -20.65
C LEU A 107 -6.56 -11.88 -21.06
N ASP A 108 -7.72 -12.44 -21.38
CA ASP A 108 -8.92 -11.64 -21.67
C ASP A 108 -9.57 -11.18 -20.35
N ILE A 109 -8.90 -10.21 -19.71
CA ILE A 109 -9.36 -9.53 -18.50
C ILE A 109 -9.23 -8.02 -18.66
N LYS A 110 -10.09 -7.30 -17.94
CA LYS A 110 -10.08 -5.84 -17.96
C LYS A 110 -10.44 -5.35 -16.57
N GLY A 111 -9.43 -4.97 -15.80
CA GLY A 111 -9.59 -4.51 -14.44
C GLY A 111 -9.28 -3.04 -14.25
N ASP A 112 -9.56 -2.56 -13.07
CA ASP A 112 -9.14 -1.28 -12.54
C ASP A 112 -8.06 -1.46 -11.47
N GLY A 113 -8.33 -2.25 -10.43
CA GLY A 113 -7.36 -2.62 -9.42
C GLY A 113 -6.82 -4.03 -9.58
N SER A 114 -5.69 -4.28 -8.94
CA SER A 114 -5.13 -5.63 -8.81
C SER A 114 -4.34 -5.81 -7.52
N ARG A 115 -4.28 -7.06 -7.01
CA ARG A 115 -3.46 -7.42 -5.85
C ARG A 115 -2.98 -8.86 -5.96
N TYR A 116 -1.74 -9.10 -5.58
CA TYR A 116 -1.17 -10.42 -5.42
C TYR A 116 -1.35 -10.92 -3.98
N ASP A 117 -1.73 -12.19 -3.84
CA ASP A 117 -1.72 -12.90 -2.55
C ASP A 117 -0.61 -13.96 -2.55
N PRO A 118 0.42 -13.80 -1.71
CA PRO A 118 1.56 -14.72 -1.67
C PRO A 118 1.19 -16.10 -1.10
N VAL A 119 0.09 -16.22 -0.36
CA VAL A 119 -0.33 -17.49 0.26
C VAL A 119 -0.89 -18.47 -0.76
N THR A 120 -1.62 -17.95 -1.74
CA THR A 120 -2.25 -18.77 -2.78
C THR A 120 -1.53 -18.70 -4.12
N HIS A 121 -0.52 -17.82 -4.27
CA HIS A 121 0.15 -17.47 -5.52
C HIS A 121 -0.85 -17.02 -6.59
N ARG A 122 -1.86 -16.26 -6.19
CA ARG A 122 -2.91 -15.77 -7.07
C ARG A 122 -2.87 -14.25 -7.16
N ALA A 123 -3.07 -13.77 -8.37
CA ALA A 123 -3.42 -12.37 -8.61
C ALA A 123 -4.94 -12.23 -8.69
N PHE A 124 -5.43 -11.21 -8.05
CA PHE A 124 -6.82 -10.78 -8.09
C PHE A 124 -6.87 -9.47 -8.85
N VAL A 125 -7.71 -9.41 -9.87
CA VAL A 125 -7.96 -8.20 -10.68
C VAL A 125 -9.43 -7.91 -10.62
N TRP A 126 -9.83 -6.66 -10.44
CA TRP A 126 -11.24 -6.29 -10.30
C TRP A 126 -11.58 -5.00 -11.06
N VAL A 127 -12.85 -4.88 -11.43
CA VAL A 127 -13.53 -3.65 -11.83
C VAL A 127 -14.99 -3.77 -11.41
N ASP A 128 -15.52 -2.75 -10.76
CA ASP A 128 -16.86 -2.77 -10.18
C ASP A 128 -17.10 -4.02 -9.31
N LYS A 129 -17.94 -4.96 -9.78
CA LYS A 129 -18.27 -6.23 -9.12
C LYS A 129 -17.55 -7.43 -9.71
N ASP A 130 -16.98 -7.26 -10.88
CA ASP A 130 -16.31 -8.35 -11.58
C ASP A 130 -14.89 -8.54 -11.06
N GLY A 131 -14.54 -9.78 -10.76
CA GLY A 131 -13.20 -10.19 -10.35
C GLY A 131 -12.65 -11.33 -11.19
N TRP A 132 -11.38 -11.27 -11.51
CA TRP A 132 -10.64 -12.34 -12.17
C TRP A 132 -9.54 -12.83 -11.26
N VAL A 133 -9.40 -14.13 -11.19
CA VAL A 133 -8.38 -14.80 -10.38
C VAL A 133 -7.41 -15.50 -11.32
N VAL A 134 -6.15 -15.10 -11.26
CA VAL A 134 -5.07 -15.64 -12.08
C VAL A 134 -4.10 -16.40 -11.19
N ASP A 135 -3.82 -17.64 -11.54
CA ASP A 135 -2.74 -18.42 -10.94
C ASP A 135 -1.40 -17.91 -11.49
N MET A 136 -0.60 -17.29 -10.65
CA MET A 136 0.64 -16.65 -11.05
C MET A 136 1.77 -17.65 -11.36
N ARG A 137 1.72 -18.87 -10.82
CA ARG A 137 2.67 -19.94 -11.17
C ARG A 137 2.54 -20.37 -12.62
N THR A 138 1.30 -20.46 -13.10
CA THR A 138 1.02 -20.93 -14.46
C THR A 138 0.69 -19.81 -15.44
N GLY A 139 0.36 -18.62 -14.96
CA GLY A 139 -0.11 -17.50 -15.78
C GLY A 139 -1.51 -17.73 -16.39
N LYS A 140 -2.33 -18.58 -15.78
CA LYS A 140 -3.65 -18.94 -16.31
C LYS A 140 -4.79 -18.32 -15.49
N LEU A 141 -5.84 -17.92 -16.18
CA LEU A 141 -7.10 -17.54 -15.55
C LEU A 141 -7.69 -18.79 -14.86
N VAL A 142 -7.91 -18.70 -13.54
CA VAL A 142 -8.47 -19.78 -12.72
C VAL A 142 -9.97 -19.63 -12.55
N SER A 143 -10.44 -18.41 -12.35
CA SER A 143 -11.84 -18.13 -12.06
C SER A 143 -12.21 -16.72 -12.47
N LYS A 144 -13.48 -16.54 -12.81
CA LYS A 144 -14.16 -15.26 -12.76
C LYS A 144 -15.12 -15.31 -11.56
N THR A 145 -15.10 -14.32 -10.72
CA THR A 145 -15.88 -14.29 -9.47
C THR A 145 -16.39 -12.89 -9.21
N THR A 146 -17.28 -12.74 -8.25
CA THR A 146 -17.68 -11.44 -7.72
C THR A 146 -16.83 -11.14 -6.50
N ILE A 147 -16.12 -10.02 -6.53
CA ILE A 147 -15.23 -9.54 -5.46
C ILE A 147 -15.84 -8.27 -4.84
N GLY A 148 -17.02 -8.33 -4.28
CA GLY A 148 -17.65 -7.19 -3.63
C GLY A 148 -18.39 -6.23 -4.56
N ASP A 149 -18.63 -5.01 -4.09
CA ASP A 149 -19.48 -4.01 -4.75
C ASP A 149 -18.77 -2.66 -4.81
N GLY A 150 -18.12 -2.36 -5.94
CA GLY A 150 -17.41 -1.10 -6.14
C GLY A 150 -16.09 -1.02 -5.35
N LEU A 151 -15.25 -2.07 -5.49
CA LEU A 151 -13.93 -2.08 -4.86
C LEU A 151 -13.00 -1.09 -5.53
N GLU A 152 -12.26 -0.34 -4.72
CA GLU A 152 -11.26 0.59 -5.19
C GLU A 152 -9.85 0.01 -4.94
N SER A 153 -9.27 0.17 -3.79
CA SER A 153 -7.97 -0.40 -3.46
C SER A 153 -8.05 -1.55 -2.47
N ALA A 154 -7.05 -2.44 -2.50
CA ALA A 154 -6.98 -3.58 -1.60
C ALA A 154 -5.56 -3.84 -1.08
N ALA A 155 -5.47 -4.50 0.08
CA ALA A 155 -4.24 -5.01 0.67
C ALA A 155 -4.38 -6.50 1.01
N ALA A 156 -3.31 -7.28 0.80
CA ALA A 156 -3.21 -8.67 1.24
C ALA A 156 -2.63 -8.74 2.65
N ASP A 157 -3.19 -9.59 3.52
CA ASP A 157 -2.71 -9.73 4.90
C ASP A 157 -1.58 -10.77 5.07
N GLY A 158 -1.14 -11.39 3.98
CA GLY A 158 -0.15 -12.47 4.02
C GLY A 158 -0.63 -13.76 4.71
N ARG A 159 -1.94 -13.88 4.98
CA ARG A 159 -2.57 -15.05 5.63
C ARG A 159 -3.71 -15.65 4.80
N GLY A 160 -3.88 -15.16 3.58
CA GLY A 160 -4.91 -15.61 2.63
C GLY A 160 -6.19 -14.80 2.70
N LYS A 161 -6.12 -13.55 3.12
CA LYS A 161 -7.21 -12.58 3.04
C LYS A 161 -6.79 -11.33 2.30
N LEU A 162 -7.72 -10.79 1.51
CA LEU A 162 -7.66 -9.44 0.98
C LEU A 162 -8.63 -8.56 1.77
N TYR A 163 -8.19 -7.35 2.07
CA TYR A 163 -9.03 -6.29 2.60
C TYR A 163 -9.16 -5.22 1.54
N ALA A 164 -10.37 -4.85 1.20
CA ALA A 164 -10.66 -3.93 0.11
C ALA A 164 -11.59 -2.80 0.54
N ALA A 165 -11.31 -1.59 0.06
CA ALA A 165 -12.17 -0.43 0.26
C ALA A 165 -13.36 -0.48 -0.71
N ILE A 166 -14.58 -0.28 -0.19
CA ILE A 166 -15.80 -0.11 -0.99
C ILE A 166 -16.04 1.38 -1.16
N GLU A 167 -15.80 1.90 -2.38
CA GLU A 167 -15.70 3.34 -2.62
C GLU A 167 -16.97 4.09 -2.23
N ASP A 168 -18.09 3.81 -2.86
CA ASP A 168 -19.30 4.63 -2.74
C ASP A 168 -20.05 4.47 -1.41
N LYS A 169 -19.72 3.45 -0.64
CA LYS A 169 -20.37 3.13 0.64
C LYS A 169 -19.50 3.41 1.85
N GLY A 170 -18.23 3.78 1.63
CA GLY A 170 -17.28 3.96 2.72
C GLY A 170 -17.09 2.70 3.57
N GLY A 171 -17.16 1.52 2.93
CA GLY A 171 -17.10 0.22 3.59
C GLY A 171 -15.72 -0.45 3.48
N LEU A 172 -15.54 -1.50 4.28
CA LEU A 172 -14.39 -2.41 4.22
C LEU A 172 -14.88 -3.82 3.99
N GLU A 173 -14.31 -4.50 3.00
CA GLU A 173 -14.59 -5.91 2.70
C GLU A 173 -13.39 -6.79 3.03
N GLN A 174 -13.65 -7.96 3.59
CA GLN A 174 -12.69 -9.04 3.74
C GLN A 174 -13.06 -10.18 2.80
N PHE A 175 -12.14 -10.55 1.93
CA PHE A 175 -12.28 -11.60 0.94
C PHE A 175 -11.29 -12.74 1.22
N ASP A 176 -11.75 -13.98 1.17
CA ASP A 176 -10.90 -15.17 1.32
C ASP A 176 -10.33 -15.61 -0.02
N THR A 177 -9.01 -15.59 -0.15
CA THR A 177 -8.29 -15.88 -1.40
C THR A 177 -8.28 -17.36 -1.79
N ARG A 178 -8.60 -18.25 -0.85
CA ARG A 178 -8.68 -19.71 -1.08
C ARG A 178 -10.07 -20.12 -1.55
N SER A 179 -11.09 -19.74 -0.80
CA SER A 179 -12.49 -20.08 -1.09
C SER A 179 -13.11 -19.19 -2.17
N LEU A 180 -12.49 -18.06 -2.49
CA LEU A 180 -12.94 -17.04 -3.43
C LEU A 180 -14.32 -16.46 -3.05
N LYS A 181 -14.49 -16.17 -1.76
CA LYS A 181 -15.74 -15.65 -1.21
C LYS A 181 -15.48 -14.44 -0.33
N VAL A 182 -16.44 -13.54 -0.31
CA VAL A 182 -16.51 -12.48 0.69
C VAL A 182 -16.85 -13.14 2.04
N ASP A 183 -15.98 -12.93 3.02
CA ASP A 183 -16.19 -13.44 4.38
C ASP A 183 -16.99 -12.45 5.22
N LYS A 184 -16.65 -11.15 5.11
CA LYS A 184 -17.22 -10.09 5.91
C LYS A 184 -17.26 -8.78 5.13
N THR A 185 -18.25 -7.98 5.43
CA THR A 185 -18.34 -6.58 4.98
C THR A 185 -18.71 -5.73 6.19
N TRP A 186 -18.00 -4.64 6.38
CA TRP A 186 -18.25 -3.67 7.44
C TRP A 186 -18.57 -2.30 6.86
N ASP A 187 -19.62 -1.68 7.35
CA ASP A 187 -19.86 -0.26 7.14
C ASP A 187 -18.97 0.55 8.09
N ILE A 188 -18.08 1.37 7.51
CA ILE A 188 -17.19 2.24 8.28
C ILE A 188 -17.86 3.61 8.38
N THR A 189 -18.80 3.70 9.32
CA THR A 189 -19.66 4.87 9.54
C THR A 189 -18.86 6.17 9.52
N GLY A 190 -19.27 7.11 8.65
CA GLY A 190 -18.62 8.42 8.49
C GLY A 190 -17.38 8.43 7.63
N CYS A 191 -17.02 7.32 6.96
CA CYS A 191 -15.94 7.31 5.98
C CYS A 191 -16.30 8.10 4.71
N GLY A 192 -17.58 8.15 4.34
CA GLY A 192 -18.03 8.77 3.10
C GLY A 192 -17.61 7.94 1.90
N ARG A 193 -16.59 8.39 1.15
CA ARG A 193 -15.95 7.62 0.07
C ARG A 193 -14.63 7.06 0.55
N ALA A 194 -14.42 5.76 0.38
CA ALA A 194 -13.17 5.07 0.70
C ALA A 194 -12.42 4.73 -0.60
N GLN A 195 -11.21 5.27 -0.79
CA GLN A 195 -10.40 4.98 -1.98
C GLN A 195 -9.10 4.26 -1.60
N GLY A 196 -8.15 4.96 -1.00
CA GLY A 196 -6.89 4.38 -0.61
C GLY A 196 -7.02 3.39 0.54
N LEU A 197 -6.27 2.30 0.46
CA LEU A 197 -6.17 1.33 1.53
C LEU A 197 -4.77 0.73 1.60
N THR A 198 -4.18 0.73 2.79
CA THR A 198 -2.99 -0.04 3.13
C THR A 198 -3.16 -0.72 4.48
N MET A 199 -2.24 -1.60 4.86
CA MET A 199 -2.41 -2.43 6.05
C MET A 199 -1.08 -2.68 6.76
N ASP A 200 -1.07 -2.56 8.09
CA ASP A 200 -0.13 -3.28 8.93
C ASP A 200 -0.70 -4.68 9.24
N ALA A 201 -0.13 -5.69 8.57
CA ALA A 201 -0.54 -7.07 8.75
C ALA A 201 -0.15 -7.65 10.12
N GLU A 202 0.88 -7.10 10.77
CA GLU A 202 1.37 -7.52 12.09
C GLU A 202 0.39 -7.07 13.18
N SER A 203 0.09 -5.77 13.25
CA SER A 203 -0.82 -5.17 14.23
C SER A 203 -2.29 -5.38 13.88
N ARG A 204 -2.58 -5.86 12.66
CA ARG A 204 -3.93 -6.05 12.12
C ARG A 204 -4.69 -4.73 12.02
N ARG A 205 -4.02 -3.68 11.52
CA ARG A 205 -4.61 -2.36 11.28
C ARG A 205 -4.70 -2.09 9.78
N VAL A 206 -5.92 -1.75 9.37
CA VAL A 206 -6.21 -1.28 8.02
C VAL A 206 -6.31 0.24 8.07
N PHE A 207 -5.58 0.91 7.20
CA PHE A 207 -5.58 2.37 7.06
C PHE A 207 -6.37 2.73 5.80
N MET A 208 -7.56 3.28 5.97
CA MET A 208 -8.46 3.64 4.87
C MET A 208 -8.43 5.15 4.63
N ALA A 209 -8.12 5.56 3.41
CA ALA A 209 -8.22 6.97 3.02
C ALA A 209 -9.68 7.30 2.67
N CYS A 210 -10.34 7.97 3.57
CA CYS A 210 -11.69 8.51 3.44
C CYS A 210 -11.64 10.00 3.10
N ASP A 211 -12.70 10.65 2.71
CA ASP A 211 -12.72 12.02 2.15
C ASP A 211 -11.68 13.00 2.74
N THR A 212 -11.71 13.26 4.03
CA THR A 212 -10.77 14.15 4.75
C THR A 212 -10.18 13.50 5.99
N GLU A 213 -10.14 12.17 6.02
CA GLU A 213 -9.62 11.39 7.12
C GLU A 213 -8.87 10.16 6.62
N VAL A 214 -7.86 9.74 7.37
CA VAL A 214 -7.41 8.34 7.38
C VAL A 214 -8.10 7.67 8.56
N VAL A 215 -8.95 6.68 8.26
CA VAL A 215 -9.67 5.89 9.27
C VAL A 215 -8.90 4.61 9.51
N ILE A 216 -8.53 4.37 10.76
CA ILE A 216 -7.81 3.17 11.17
C ILE A 216 -8.82 2.15 11.70
N VAL A 217 -8.83 0.96 11.08
CA VAL A 217 -9.80 -0.10 11.35
C VAL A 217 -9.10 -1.37 11.82
N ASN A 218 -9.69 -2.03 12.80
CA ASN A 218 -9.25 -3.36 13.20
C ASN A 218 -9.71 -4.40 12.17
N ALA A 219 -8.77 -5.07 11.51
CA ALA A 219 -9.01 -6.04 10.45
C ALA A 219 -9.80 -7.28 10.90
N ASP A 220 -9.82 -7.60 12.19
CA ASP A 220 -10.45 -8.83 12.68
C ASP A 220 -11.96 -8.66 12.93
N ASN A 221 -12.40 -7.43 13.24
CA ASN A 221 -13.78 -7.15 13.63
C ASN A 221 -14.42 -5.91 13.00
N GLY A 222 -13.69 -5.16 12.16
CA GLY A 222 -14.20 -3.95 11.50
C GLY A 222 -14.37 -2.73 12.43
N ALA A 223 -13.94 -2.81 13.69
CA ALA A 223 -14.06 -1.70 14.61
C ALA A 223 -13.13 -0.53 14.24
N VAL A 224 -13.66 0.68 14.20
CA VAL A 224 -12.85 1.90 14.04
C VAL A 224 -12.02 2.11 15.31
N VAL A 225 -10.69 2.16 15.15
CA VAL A 225 -9.73 2.35 16.23
C VAL A 225 -9.38 3.83 16.38
N SER A 226 -9.19 4.54 15.28
CA SER A 226 -8.81 5.96 15.28
C SER A 226 -9.23 6.64 13.97
N ARG A 227 -9.23 7.98 14.00
CA ARG A 227 -9.46 8.85 12.84
C ARG A 227 -8.46 9.98 12.86
N ILE A 228 -7.75 10.14 11.75
CA ILE A 228 -6.74 11.18 11.57
C ILE A 228 -7.20 12.12 10.47
N LYS A 229 -7.37 13.39 10.79
CA LYS A 229 -7.72 14.41 9.80
C LYS A 229 -6.57 14.63 8.81
N VAL A 230 -6.92 14.63 7.53
CA VAL A 230 -6.01 14.92 6.40
C VAL A 230 -6.67 15.92 5.44
N PRO A 231 -5.90 16.67 4.64
CA PRO A 231 -6.46 17.65 3.70
C PRO A 231 -7.39 17.07 2.63
N SER A 232 -7.09 15.86 2.17
CA SER A 232 -7.94 15.11 1.22
C SER A 232 -7.61 13.63 1.30
N ARG A 233 -8.50 12.78 0.74
CA ARG A 233 -8.21 11.35 0.58
C ARG A 233 -7.11 11.12 -0.45
N ALA A 234 -6.36 10.04 -0.27
CA ALA A 234 -5.52 9.46 -1.29
C ALA A 234 -6.33 8.46 -2.12
N ASP A 235 -5.99 8.29 -3.39
CA ASP A 235 -6.47 7.16 -4.19
C ASP A 235 -5.74 5.87 -3.74
N MET A 236 -4.51 6.00 -3.25
CA MET A 236 -3.78 4.94 -2.56
C MET A 236 -2.79 5.54 -1.55
N ASN A 237 -2.94 5.18 -0.29
CA ASN A 237 -1.93 5.42 0.74
C ASN A 237 -0.95 4.24 0.81
N CYS A 238 0.20 4.42 1.45
CA CYS A 238 1.19 3.37 1.59
C CYS A 238 1.72 3.30 3.03
N PHE A 239 2.23 2.14 3.43
CA PHE A 239 2.70 1.86 4.78
C PHE A 239 4.10 1.25 4.74
N ASP A 240 4.99 1.77 5.56
CA ASP A 240 6.30 1.21 5.83
C ASP A 240 6.26 0.41 7.13
N PRO A 241 6.32 -0.93 7.07
CA PRO A 241 6.23 -1.78 8.25
C PRO A 241 7.46 -1.65 9.18
N THR A 242 8.60 -1.20 8.65
CA THR A 242 9.84 -1.07 9.41
C THR A 242 9.82 0.15 10.32
N THR A 243 9.35 1.28 9.79
CA THR A 243 9.27 2.55 10.51
C THR A 243 7.90 2.81 11.13
N LYS A 244 6.90 1.94 10.84
CA LYS A 244 5.50 2.09 11.24
C LYS A 244 4.87 3.41 10.77
N LEU A 245 5.28 3.87 9.59
CA LEU A 245 4.78 5.10 8.98
C LEU A 245 3.75 4.81 7.88
N VAL A 246 2.64 5.52 7.95
CA VAL A 246 1.63 5.60 6.89
C VAL A 246 1.81 6.92 6.17
N PHE A 247 1.83 6.89 4.85
CA PHE A 247 1.93 8.05 3.99
C PHE A 247 0.62 8.25 3.24
N ASN A 248 0.02 9.42 3.38
CA ASN A 248 -1.22 9.78 2.71
C ASN A 248 -0.99 11.02 1.83
N PRO A 249 -0.89 10.84 0.49
CA PRO A 249 -0.83 11.96 -0.43
C PRO A 249 -2.12 12.79 -0.41
N ASN A 250 -1.99 14.11 -0.41
CA ASN A 250 -3.12 15.02 -0.31
C ASN A 250 -3.18 15.92 -1.54
N ARG A 251 -3.98 15.52 -2.51
CA ARG A 251 -4.15 16.28 -3.74
C ARG A 251 -4.63 17.72 -3.52
N ALA A 252 -5.39 17.98 -2.45
CA ALA A 252 -6.02 19.28 -2.21
C ALA A 252 -5.00 20.39 -1.95
N ASP A 253 -3.86 20.07 -1.34
CA ASP A 253 -2.84 21.06 -0.97
C ASP A 253 -1.40 20.64 -1.34
N SER A 254 -1.26 19.56 -2.15
CA SER A 254 0.03 19.06 -2.62
C SER A 254 1.00 18.71 -1.50
N THR A 255 0.47 18.08 -0.44
CA THR A 255 1.27 17.62 0.69
C THR A 255 1.11 16.13 0.94
N LEU A 256 2.14 15.51 1.51
CA LEU A 256 2.13 14.17 2.06
C LEU A 256 1.92 14.25 3.58
N THR A 257 0.84 13.70 4.11
CA THR A 257 0.68 13.54 5.56
C THR A 257 1.36 12.25 5.99
N VAL A 258 2.29 12.35 6.93
CA VAL A 258 3.00 11.23 7.53
C VAL A 258 2.39 10.93 8.89
N ILE A 259 1.88 9.72 9.07
CA ILE A 259 1.23 9.26 10.30
C ILE A 259 2.07 8.11 10.86
N HIS A 260 2.42 8.18 12.14
CA HIS A 260 3.11 7.11 12.85
C HIS A 260 2.11 6.26 13.65
N GLU A 261 2.24 4.94 13.54
CA GLU A 261 1.58 3.98 14.40
C GLU A 261 2.40 3.82 15.69
N ASP A 262 2.12 4.66 16.71
CA ASP A 262 2.80 4.62 18.00
C ASP A 262 2.55 3.31 18.75
N SER A 263 1.39 2.74 18.54
CA SER A 263 0.98 1.40 18.98
C SER A 263 -0.27 0.98 18.19
N PRO A 264 -0.72 -0.28 18.26
CA PRO A 264 -1.95 -0.73 17.61
C PRO A 264 -3.23 0.04 17.98
N SER A 265 -3.18 0.94 18.97
CA SER A 265 -4.31 1.76 19.43
C SER A 265 -4.03 3.26 19.47
N LYS A 266 -2.81 3.69 19.10
CA LYS A 266 -2.42 5.10 19.15
C LYS A 266 -1.66 5.49 17.89
N PHE A 267 -2.08 6.59 17.26
CA PHE A 267 -1.57 7.10 16.00
C PHE A 267 -1.38 8.61 16.10
N SER A 268 -0.32 9.12 15.50
CA SER A 268 0.00 10.55 15.51
C SER A 268 0.45 11.04 14.15
N VAL A 269 0.02 12.24 13.76
CA VAL A 269 0.63 12.94 12.61
C VAL A 269 1.99 13.43 13.06
N VAL A 270 3.04 12.94 12.41
CA VAL A 270 4.42 13.32 12.75
C VAL A 270 4.97 14.38 11.81
N GLU A 271 4.47 14.42 10.58
CA GLU A 271 4.92 15.38 9.60
C GLU A 271 3.88 15.68 8.53
N LYS A 272 3.99 16.83 7.89
CA LYS A 272 3.27 17.22 6.68
C LYS A 272 4.26 17.83 5.70
N VAL A 273 4.49 17.16 4.59
CA VAL A 273 5.60 17.44 3.66
C VAL A 273 5.07 17.91 2.32
N PRO A 274 5.62 18.98 1.70
CA PRO A 274 5.36 19.27 0.30
C PRO A 274 5.85 18.12 -0.59
N GLU A 275 4.99 17.65 -1.50
CA GLU A 275 5.29 16.49 -2.38
C GLU A 275 5.63 16.86 -3.82
N GLY A 276 5.72 18.15 -4.12
CA GLY A 276 6.09 18.67 -5.44
C GLY A 276 4.91 18.93 -6.38
N GLY A 277 3.78 18.29 -6.17
CA GLY A 277 2.57 18.47 -6.97
C GLY A 277 1.36 17.78 -6.32
N ALA A 278 0.21 17.82 -6.97
CA ALA A 278 -1.05 17.29 -6.45
C ALA A 278 -1.13 15.75 -6.61
N ALA A 279 -0.30 15.02 -5.86
CA ALA A 279 -0.28 13.56 -5.90
C ALA A 279 -1.50 12.93 -5.21
N ARG A 280 -1.80 11.70 -5.58
CA ARG A 280 -2.95 10.94 -5.09
C ARG A 280 -2.59 9.54 -4.63
N THR A 281 -1.42 9.05 -5.04
CA THR A 281 -0.98 7.68 -4.85
C THR A 281 0.48 7.65 -4.45
N CYS A 282 0.83 6.75 -3.54
CA CYS A 282 2.21 6.53 -3.14
C CYS A 282 2.60 5.05 -3.13
N ALA A 283 3.90 4.80 -3.17
CA ALA A 283 4.52 3.54 -2.81
C ALA A 283 5.76 3.83 -1.97
N VAL A 284 6.07 2.98 -1.01
CA VAL A 284 7.23 3.11 -0.13
C VAL A 284 8.20 1.95 -0.33
N ASP A 285 9.47 2.26 -0.41
CA ASP A 285 10.55 1.28 -0.40
C ASP A 285 11.00 1.01 1.04
N GLU A 286 10.64 -0.15 1.54
CA GLU A 286 10.91 -0.56 2.94
C GLU A 286 12.42 -0.65 3.29
N LYS A 287 13.30 -0.76 2.28
CA LYS A 287 14.75 -0.84 2.48
C LYS A 287 15.41 0.52 2.67
N THR A 288 14.96 1.51 1.90
CA THR A 288 15.57 2.85 1.91
C THR A 288 14.67 3.89 2.55
N HIS A 289 13.44 3.52 2.87
CA HIS A 289 12.36 4.39 3.38
C HIS A 289 11.99 5.52 2.41
N LYS A 290 12.40 5.44 1.14
CA LYS A 290 11.99 6.38 0.11
C LYS A 290 10.51 6.21 -0.21
N VAL A 291 9.81 7.31 -0.37
CA VAL A 291 8.41 7.37 -0.80
C VAL A 291 8.34 7.92 -2.20
N TYR A 292 7.67 7.20 -3.07
CA TYR A 292 7.40 7.62 -4.44
C TYR A 292 5.94 8.08 -4.52
N VAL A 293 5.73 9.27 -5.04
CA VAL A 293 4.40 9.81 -5.37
C VAL A 293 4.41 10.28 -6.82
N PHE A 294 3.24 10.41 -7.44
CA PHE A 294 3.17 10.98 -8.76
C PHE A 294 2.06 12.02 -8.90
N TYR A 295 2.27 12.95 -9.81
CA TYR A 295 1.32 13.99 -10.17
C TYR A 295 1.44 14.34 -11.64
N TYR A 296 0.51 15.18 -12.14
CA TYR A 296 0.54 15.65 -13.51
C TYR A 296 0.90 17.14 -13.54
N GLU A 297 1.87 17.49 -14.37
CA GLU A 297 2.10 18.86 -14.80
C GLU A 297 1.23 19.14 -16.02
N GLY A 298 0.24 20.01 -15.85
CA GLY A 298 -0.78 20.26 -16.88
C GLY A 298 -1.92 19.23 -16.87
N ASN A 299 -2.79 19.32 -17.88
CA ASN A 299 -3.95 18.43 -17.99
C ASN A 299 -3.54 17.10 -18.66
N PRO A 300 -3.66 15.94 -17.99
CA PRO A 300 -3.26 14.65 -18.54
C PRO A 300 -4.08 14.24 -19.80
N ARG A 301 -5.28 14.82 -19.98
CA ARG A 301 -6.11 14.58 -21.19
C ARG A 301 -5.70 15.46 -22.37
N GLN A 302 -4.83 16.45 -22.15
CA GLN A 302 -4.36 17.42 -23.14
C GLN A 302 -2.82 17.39 -23.30
N GLY A 303 -2.19 16.24 -23.01
CA GLY A 303 -0.74 16.07 -23.13
C GLY A 303 0.08 16.54 -21.94
N GLY A 304 -0.55 16.66 -20.77
CA GLY A 304 0.16 16.93 -19.53
C GLY A 304 1.19 15.83 -19.23
N LYS A 305 2.29 16.22 -18.60
CA LYS A 305 3.38 15.31 -18.20
C LYS A 305 3.06 14.61 -16.89
N LEU A 306 3.37 13.33 -16.84
CA LEU A 306 3.45 12.57 -15.60
C LEU A 306 4.83 12.75 -15.00
N VAL A 307 4.87 13.15 -13.74
CA VAL A 307 6.10 13.36 -12.97
C VAL A 307 6.01 12.52 -11.69
N ALA A 308 7.08 11.84 -11.35
CA ALA A 308 7.22 11.19 -10.05
C ALA A 308 8.17 12.00 -9.15
N SER A 309 7.75 12.26 -7.90
CA SER A 309 8.63 12.74 -6.84
C SER A 309 9.09 11.58 -5.99
N VAL A 310 10.38 11.62 -5.65
CA VAL A 310 11.02 10.72 -4.68
C VAL A 310 11.28 11.54 -3.43
N LEU A 311 10.67 11.11 -2.32
CA LEU A 311 10.91 11.72 -1.01
C LEU A 311 11.76 10.78 -0.16
N ALA A 312 12.69 11.32 0.61
CA ALA A 312 13.51 10.57 1.56
C ALA A 312 13.53 11.30 2.92
N PRO A 313 13.75 10.55 4.01
CA PRO A 313 13.86 11.13 5.37
C PRO A 313 15.14 11.95 5.55
#